data_d2017784729dbcf05e91d89e4d71b7fc
#
_entry.id   d2017784729dbcf05e91d89e4d71b7fc
#
_cell.length_a   1.000
_cell.length_b   1.000
_cell.length_c   1.000
_cell.angle_alpha   90.00
_cell.angle_beta   90.00
_cell.angle_gamma   90.00
#
_symmetry.space_group_name_H-M   'P 1'
#
loop_
_entity.id
_entity.type
_entity.pdbx_description
1 polymer ?
#
loop_
_entity_poly.entity_id
_entity_poly.type
_entity_poly.pdbx_seq_one_letter_code
_entity_poly.pdbx_strand_id
1 'polypeptide(L)'
;MNQDIHNFIQYLHQEKQTSENTEVSYERDLKKMILYLTAHGVDRIDAVTPEVLNSYVIELEQSGLKPATVSRSVASMKAFFHYEELEQRTSADPAFELKAPKVEKKAPTILTTEQTNRLLAQPKDNSAKGLRDKAMLELLYATGIRVSELISLKLTDVNFDTGYITCVDSHKERMIPMTPVAKDALVRYIRE
;
A
#
# COMPACT_ATOMS: atom_id res chain seq x y z
N MET A 1 2.87 18.09 -18.41
CA MET A 1 3.09 17.49 -17.09
C MET A 1 2.04 16.44 -16.68
N ASN A 2 0.72 16.68 -16.73
CA ASN A 2 -0.26 15.62 -16.36
C ASN A 2 -0.24 14.41 -17.31
N GLN A 3 -0.02 14.62 -18.61
CA GLN A 3 0.11 13.53 -19.57
C GLN A 3 1.36 12.70 -19.31
N ASP A 4 2.44 13.31 -18.87
CA ASP A 4 3.69 12.63 -18.56
C ASP A 4 3.53 11.72 -17.35
N ILE A 5 2.79 12.17 -16.31
CA ILE A 5 2.42 11.29 -15.19
C ILE A 5 1.61 10.10 -15.70
N HIS A 6 0.61 10.31 -16.54
CA HIS A 6 -0.21 9.22 -17.08
C HIS A 6 0.64 8.18 -17.82
N ASN A 7 1.53 8.64 -18.69
CA ASN A 7 2.45 7.77 -19.43
C ASN A 7 3.37 7.00 -18.48
N PHE A 8 3.89 7.66 -17.45
CA PHE A 8 4.72 7.02 -16.44
C PHE A 8 3.95 5.93 -15.65
N ILE A 9 2.71 6.18 -15.25
CA ILE A 9 1.88 5.17 -14.57
C ILE A 9 1.61 3.97 -15.49
N GLN A 10 1.36 4.20 -16.79
CA GLN A 10 1.22 3.12 -17.76
C GLN A 10 2.53 2.30 -17.88
N TYR A 11 3.68 2.95 -17.91
CA TYR A 11 4.98 2.29 -17.90
C TYR A 11 5.18 1.43 -16.63
N LEU A 12 4.83 1.95 -15.47
CA LEU A 12 4.91 1.19 -14.22
C LEU A 12 4.02 -0.05 -14.26
N HIS A 13 2.82 0.07 -14.81
CA HIS A 13 1.87 -1.04 -14.94
C HIS A 13 2.37 -2.10 -15.92
N GLN A 14 2.74 -1.69 -17.13
CA GLN A 14 3.04 -2.60 -18.25
C GLN A 14 4.44 -3.20 -18.16
N GLU A 15 5.46 -2.37 -17.89
CA GLU A 15 6.86 -2.79 -17.94
C GLU A 15 7.41 -3.21 -16.58
N LYS A 16 7.02 -2.51 -15.52
CA LYS A 16 7.52 -2.79 -14.15
C LYS A 16 6.59 -3.70 -13.35
N GLN A 17 5.36 -3.96 -13.84
CA GLN A 17 4.36 -4.80 -13.19
C GLN A 17 4.18 -4.43 -11.70
N THR A 18 4.13 -3.14 -11.41
CA THR A 18 3.95 -2.64 -10.05
C THR A 18 2.53 -2.92 -9.55
N SER A 19 2.35 -2.93 -8.24
CA SER A 19 1.01 -3.07 -7.66
C SER A 19 0.17 -1.81 -7.89
N GLU A 20 -1.14 -1.97 -8.08
CA GLU A 20 -2.11 -0.88 -8.20
C GLU A 20 -1.97 0.15 -7.05
N ASN A 21 -1.74 -0.30 -5.82
CA ASN A 21 -1.52 0.58 -4.67
C ASN A 21 -0.27 1.47 -4.83
N THR A 22 0.78 0.96 -5.46
CA THR A 22 1.99 1.73 -5.76
C THR A 22 1.68 2.78 -6.82
N GLU A 23 1.01 2.39 -7.89
CA GLU A 23 0.63 3.26 -9.01
C GLU A 23 -0.25 4.42 -8.54
N VAL A 24 -1.33 4.14 -7.81
CA VAL A 24 -2.24 5.14 -7.23
C VAL A 24 -1.50 6.07 -6.26
N SER A 25 -0.58 5.53 -5.45
CA SER A 25 0.18 6.34 -4.50
C SER A 25 1.17 7.26 -5.21
N TYR A 26 1.86 6.77 -6.22
CA TYR A 26 2.82 7.55 -7.02
C TYR A 26 2.09 8.62 -7.83
N GLU A 27 1.00 8.27 -8.51
CA GLU A 27 0.19 9.24 -9.25
C GLU A 27 -0.27 10.41 -8.37
N ARG A 28 -0.77 10.11 -7.17
CA ARG A 28 -1.20 11.14 -6.21
C ARG A 28 -0.05 12.02 -5.74
N ASP A 29 1.11 11.44 -5.45
CA ASP A 29 2.27 12.19 -4.99
C ASP A 29 2.83 13.08 -6.12
N LEU A 30 2.89 12.58 -7.35
CA LEU A 30 3.35 13.34 -8.51
C LEU A 30 2.37 14.46 -8.91
N LYS A 31 1.06 14.24 -8.83
CA LYS A 31 0.07 15.31 -9.04
C LYS A 31 0.25 16.46 -8.06
N LYS A 32 0.57 16.18 -6.79
CA LYS A 32 0.89 17.23 -5.80
C LYS A 32 2.16 17.98 -6.16
N MET A 33 3.20 17.25 -6.60
CA MET A 33 4.43 17.88 -7.08
C MET A 33 4.16 18.84 -8.24
N ILE A 34 3.36 18.43 -9.24
CA ILE A 34 3.02 19.30 -10.38
C ILE A 34 2.28 20.55 -9.92
N LEU A 35 1.33 20.45 -9.00
CA LEU A 35 0.64 21.62 -8.44
C LEU A 35 1.63 22.59 -7.80
N TYR A 36 2.59 22.07 -7.04
CA TYR A 36 3.65 22.89 -6.45
C TYR A 36 4.51 23.56 -7.53
N LEU A 37 4.98 22.82 -8.51
CA LEU A 37 5.81 23.32 -9.61
C LEU A 37 5.11 24.45 -10.37
N THR A 38 3.85 24.23 -10.76
CA THR A 38 3.04 25.23 -11.46
C THR A 38 2.84 26.50 -10.61
N ALA A 39 2.61 26.37 -9.32
CA ALA A 39 2.50 27.50 -8.40
C ALA A 39 3.82 28.31 -8.29
N HIS A 40 4.95 27.69 -8.60
CA HIS A 40 6.27 28.35 -8.62
C HIS A 40 6.76 28.70 -10.04
N GLY A 41 5.85 28.73 -11.03
CA GLY A 41 6.14 29.16 -12.39
C GLY A 41 6.88 28.12 -13.25
N VAL A 42 6.88 26.84 -12.85
CA VAL A 42 7.47 25.75 -13.62
C VAL A 42 6.36 24.93 -14.28
N ASP A 43 6.10 25.18 -15.55
CA ASP A 43 4.99 24.58 -16.31
C ASP A 43 5.43 23.46 -17.25
N ARG A 44 6.73 23.17 -17.35
CA ARG A 44 7.32 22.17 -18.24
C ARG A 44 8.26 21.24 -17.49
N ILE A 45 8.26 19.96 -17.83
CA ILE A 45 9.10 18.94 -17.19
C ILE A 45 10.60 19.21 -17.39
N ASP A 46 10.98 19.64 -18.60
CA ASP A 46 12.37 19.94 -18.95
C ASP A 46 12.93 21.22 -18.28
N ALA A 47 12.07 22.03 -17.67
CA ALA A 47 12.43 23.21 -16.88
C ALA A 47 12.57 22.93 -15.36
N VAL A 48 12.31 21.69 -14.93
CA VAL A 48 12.42 21.32 -13.52
C VAL A 48 13.89 21.19 -13.12
N THR A 49 14.27 21.85 -12.03
CA THR A 49 15.65 21.84 -11.51
C THR A 49 15.74 21.10 -10.18
N PRO A 50 16.94 20.60 -9.80
CA PRO A 50 17.16 20.00 -8.48
C PRO A 50 16.77 20.92 -7.32
N GLU A 51 16.99 22.24 -7.46
CA GLU A 51 16.73 23.23 -6.42
C GLU A 51 15.22 23.35 -6.14
N VAL A 52 14.39 23.40 -7.19
CA VAL A 52 12.94 23.49 -7.01
C VAL A 52 12.37 22.21 -6.41
N LEU A 53 12.91 21.04 -6.76
CA LEU A 53 12.51 19.76 -6.15
C LEU A 53 12.94 19.66 -4.69
N ASN A 54 14.15 20.11 -4.35
CA ASN A 54 14.59 20.18 -2.95
C ASN A 54 13.70 21.12 -2.13
N SER A 55 13.33 22.29 -2.69
CA SER A 55 12.39 23.22 -2.03
C SER A 55 11.03 22.56 -1.78
N TYR A 56 10.53 21.79 -2.73
CA TYR A 56 9.30 21.01 -2.55
C TYR A 56 9.41 19.96 -1.44
N VAL A 57 10.54 19.24 -1.36
CA VAL A 57 10.77 18.28 -0.27
C VAL A 57 10.75 18.97 1.10
N ILE A 58 11.40 20.15 1.22
CA ILE A 58 11.40 20.95 2.44
C ILE A 58 9.97 21.39 2.82
N GLU A 59 9.16 21.82 1.83
CA GLU A 59 7.76 22.15 2.08
C GLU A 59 6.94 20.96 2.57
N LEU A 60 7.15 19.77 1.98
CA LEU A 60 6.50 18.54 2.46
C LEU A 60 6.86 18.21 3.91
N GLU A 61 8.12 18.40 4.30
CA GLU A 61 8.57 18.20 5.68
C GLU A 61 7.94 19.22 6.65
N GLN A 62 7.90 20.49 6.25
CA GLN A 62 7.30 21.58 7.04
C GLN A 62 5.77 21.47 7.16
N SER A 63 5.10 20.82 6.20
CA SER A 63 3.65 20.62 6.23
C SER A 63 3.17 19.61 7.29
N GLY A 64 4.08 19.05 8.10
CA GLY A 64 3.77 18.10 9.16
C GLY A 64 3.46 16.68 8.68
N LEU A 65 3.81 16.35 7.44
CA LEU A 65 3.68 14.98 6.92
C LEU A 65 4.65 14.03 7.64
N LYS A 66 4.22 12.78 7.80
CA LYS A 66 5.10 11.74 8.38
C LYS A 66 6.33 11.51 7.49
N PRO A 67 7.52 11.30 8.05
CA PRO A 67 8.75 11.04 7.27
C PRO A 67 8.60 9.93 6.23
N ALA A 68 7.84 8.87 6.53
CA ALA A 68 7.56 7.81 5.58
C ALA A 68 6.75 8.28 4.36
N THR A 69 5.85 9.25 4.54
CA THR A 69 5.08 9.84 3.43
C THR A 69 5.97 10.69 2.54
N VAL A 70 6.82 11.53 3.14
CA VAL A 70 7.80 12.34 2.40
C VAL A 70 8.80 11.43 1.66
N SER A 71 9.31 10.40 2.32
CA SER A 71 10.22 9.43 1.70
C SER A 71 9.59 8.71 0.49
N ARG A 72 8.30 8.35 0.57
CA ARG A 72 7.59 7.78 -0.59
C ARG A 72 7.44 8.81 -1.72
N SER A 73 7.13 10.06 -1.39
CA SER A 73 7.03 11.13 -2.40
C SER A 73 8.38 11.38 -3.09
N VAL A 74 9.50 11.34 -2.37
CA VAL A 74 10.83 11.40 -2.97
C VAL A 74 11.09 10.19 -3.87
N ALA A 75 10.68 9.00 -3.46
CA ALA A 75 10.83 7.80 -4.29
C ALA A 75 10.01 7.88 -5.58
N SER A 76 8.77 8.41 -5.53
CA SER A 76 7.95 8.61 -6.72
C SER A 76 8.55 9.64 -7.68
N MET A 77 9.11 10.75 -7.17
CA MET A 77 9.81 11.75 -7.97
C MET A 77 11.04 11.17 -8.66
N LYS A 78 11.88 10.45 -7.93
CA LYS A 78 13.06 9.77 -8.51
C LYS A 78 12.68 8.79 -9.61
N ALA A 79 11.68 7.95 -9.39
CA ALA A 79 11.24 7.00 -10.40
C ALA A 79 10.66 7.70 -11.64
N PHE A 80 9.94 8.80 -11.44
CA PHE A 80 9.34 9.59 -12.52
C PHE A 80 10.40 10.31 -13.37
N PHE A 81 11.31 11.06 -12.76
CA PHE A 81 12.32 11.80 -13.52
C PHE A 81 13.35 10.89 -14.18
N HIS A 82 13.68 9.76 -13.56
CA HIS A 82 14.47 8.72 -14.24
C HIS A 82 13.76 8.18 -15.50
N TYR A 83 12.44 7.97 -15.44
CA TYR A 83 11.65 7.59 -16.61
C TYR A 83 11.66 8.69 -17.69
N GLU A 84 11.48 9.96 -17.29
CA GLU A 84 11.51 11.10 -18.23
C GLU A 84 12.88 11.26 -18.92
N GLU A 85 13.98 10.98 -18.21
CA GLU A 85 15.32 10.94 -18.78
C GLU A 85 15.49 9.77 -19.77
N LEU A 86 15.03 8.56 -19.41
CA LEU A 86 15.07 7.40 -20.32
C LEU A 86 14.29 7.65 -21.62
N GLU A 87 13.16 8.33 -21.52
CA GLU A 87 12.34 8.74 -22.68
C GLU A 87 12.87 9.98 -23.40
N GLN A 88 14.04 10.48 -23.02
CA GLN A 88 14.70 11.66 -23.58
C GLN A 88 13.84 12.95 -23.55
N ARG A 89 12.93 13.07 -22.58
CA ARG A 89 12.10 14.27 -22.36
C ARG A 89 12.77 15.28 -21.44
N THR A 90 13.78 14.83 -20.71
CA THR A 90 14.70 15.70 -19.94
C THR A 90 16.13 15.36 -20.33
N SER A 91 17.02 16.33 -20.29
CA SER A 91 18.44 16.15 -20.62
C SER A 91 19.24 15.50 -19.48
N ALA A 92 18.68 15.51 -18.27
CA ALA A 92 19.25 14.91 -17.06
C ALA A 92 18.13 14.65 -16.06
N ASP A 93 18.37 13.77 -15.08
CA ASP A 93 17.45 13.49 -13.98
C ASP A 93 17.62 14.54 -12.86
N PRO A 94 16.70 15.52 -12.70
CA PRO A 94 16.79 16.52 -11.65
C PRO A 94 16.53 15.97 -10.25
N ALA A 95 15.99 14.77 -10.14
CA ALA A 95 15.68 14.11 -8.87
C ALA A 95 16.82 13.15 -8.41
N PHE A 96 17.86 12.95 -9.21
CA PHE A 96 18.92 11.98 -8.93
C PHE A 96 19.52 12.13 -7.53
N GLU A 97 19.87 13.36 -7.14
CA GLU A 97 20.50 13.65 -5.85
C GLU A 97 19.51 13.92 -4.71
N LEU A 98 18.18 13.90 -4.94
CA LEU A 98 17.19 14.13 -3.90
C LEU A 98 17.40 13.16 -2.72
N LYS A 99 17.37 13.72 -1.52
CA LYS A 99 17.52 12.95 -0.29
C LYS A 99 16.18 12.79 0.40
N ALA A 100 15.78 11.54 0.62
CA ALA A 100 14.61 11.24 1.44
C ALA A 100 14.94 11.43 2.93
N PRO A 101 13.99 11.92 3.76
CA PRO A 101 14.17 11.97 5.19
C PRO A 101 14.38 10.57 5.77
N LYS A 102 15.20 10.49 6.82
CA LYS A 102 15.46 9.22 7.50
C LYS A 102 14.19 8.76 8.23
N VAL A 103 13.71 7.59 7.86
CA VAL A 103 12.56 6.97 8.52
C VAL A 103 13.04 6.08 9.65
N GLU A 104 12.74 6.47 10.89
CA GLU A 104 12.98 5.61 12.04
C GLU A 104 12.03 4.40 12.01
N LYS A 105 12.62 3.22 11.99
CA LYS A 105 11.85 1.97 12.12
C LYS A 105 11.50 1.77 13.59
N LYS A 106 10.29 2.14 13.97
CA LYS A 106 9.75 1.81 15.31
C LYS A 106 9.21 0.39 15.28
N ALA A 107 9.56 -0.39 16.33
CA ALA A 107 8.92 -1.69 16.52
C ALA A 107 7.40 -1.51 16.67
N PRO A 108 6.58 -2.38 16.06
CA PRO A 108 5.14 -2.30 16.23
C PRO A 108 4.76 -2.54 17.69
N THR A 109 3.70 -1.87 18.14
CA THR A 109 3.12 -2.15 19.45
C THR A 109 2.51 -3.55 19.44
N ILE A 110 2.96 -4.41 20.33
CA ILE A 110 2.47 -5.78 20.47
C ILE A 110 1.33 -5.78 21.47
N LEU A 111 0.19 -6.34 21.09
CA LEU A 111 -0.93 -6.56 22.02
C LEU A 111 -0.59 -7.69 22.99
N THR A 112 -1.00 -7.54 24.26
CA THR A 112 -0.95 -8.66 25.20
C THR A 112 -1.99 -9.71 24.85
N THR A 113 -1.83 -10.93 25.39
CA THR A 113 -2.83 -12.00 25.19
C THR A 113 -4.22 -11.57 25.65
N GLU A 114 -4.32 -10.85 26.78
CA GLU A 114 -5.57 -10.33 27.29
C GLU A 114 -6.21 -9.30 26.34
N GLN A 115 -5.41 -8.36 25.81
CA GLN A 115 -5.89 -7.38 24.84
C GLN A 115 -6.35 -8.04 23.55
N THR A 116 -5.63 -9.05 23.08
CA THR A 116 -5.99 -9.82 21.89
C THR A 116 -7.32 -10.54 22.11
N ASN A 117 -7.48 -11.25 23.24
CA ASN A 117 -8.73 -11.95 23.57
C ASN A 117 -9.91 -10.97 23.67
N ARG A 118 -9.72 -9.79 24.28
CA ARG A 118 -10.73 -8.74 24.34
C ARG A 118 -11.11 -8.24 22.94
N LEU A 119 -10.15 -8.06 22.04
CA LEU A 119 -10.40 -7.65 20.65
C LEU A 119 -11.22 -8.70 19.91
N LEU A 120 -10.81 -9.97 19.99
CA LEU A 120 -11.52 -11.10 19.35
C LEU A 120 -12.93 -11.32 19.89
N ALA A 121 -13.21 -10.92 21.14
CA ALA A 121 -14.52 -11.02 21.77
C ALA A 121 -15.47 -9.83 21.46
N GLN A 122 -15.01 -8.77 20.76
CA GLN A 122 -15.86 -7.60 20.49
C GLN A 122 -17.04 -7.88 19.53
N PRO A 123 -16.86 -8.62 18.43
CA PRO A 123 -17.99 -8.90 17.53
C PRO A 123 -19.06 -9.72 18.25
N LYS A 124 -20.32 -9.28 18.18
CA LYS A 124 -21.47 -10.00 18.72
C LYS A 124 -22.03 -10.92 17.66
N ASP A 125 -22.24 -12.19 18.00
CA ASP A 125 -22.74 -13.23 17.10
C ASP A 125 -24.28 -13.31 16.99
N ASN A 126 -24.94 -12.16 17.20
CA ASN A 126 -26.40 -12.01 17.10
C ASN A 126 -26.87 -11.38 15.78
N SER A 127 -26.01 -11.28 14.78
CA SER A 127 -26.30 -10.75 13.45
C SER A 127 -25.30 -11.25 12.42
N ALA A 128 -25.68 -11.36 11.16
CA ALA A 128 -24.80 -11.75 10.05
C ALA A 128 -23.52 -10.89 10.01
N LYS A 129 -23.64 -9.58 10.27
CA LYS A 129 -22.47 -8.70 10.36
C LYS A 129 -21.53 -9.09 11.51
N GLY A 130 -22.08 -9.38 12.68
CA GLY A 130 -21.27 -9.78 13.83
C GLY A 130 -20.57 -11.13 13.61
N LEU A 131 -21.26 -12.10 13.03
CA LEU A 131 -20.67 -13.38 12.63
C LEU A 131 -19.56 -13.22 11.62
N ARG A 132 -19.77 -12.38 10.59
CA ARG A 132 -18.73 -12.04 9.62
C ARG A 132 -17.50 -11.42 10.28
N ASP A 133 -17.71 -10.37 11.09
CA ASP A 133 -16.62 -9.64 11.74
C ASP A 133 -15.84 -10.57 12.70
N LYS A 134 -16.53 -11.51 13.38
CA LYS A 134 -15.92 -12.55 14.21
C LYS A 134 -15.07 -13.51 13.38
N ALA A 135 -15.62 -14.03 12.29
CA ALA A 135 -14.89 -14.93 11.40
C ALA A 135 -13.64 -14.28 10.80
N MET A 136 -13.74 -13.02 10.38
CA MET A 136 -12.60 -12.25 9.86
C MET A 136 -11.49 -12.11 10.89
N LEU A 137 -11.82 -11.71 12.12
CA LEU A 137 -10.82 -11.49 13.18
C LEU A 137 -10.17 -12.82 13.60
N GLU A 138 -10.95 -13.88 13.79
CA GLU A 138 -10.42 -15.20 14.14
C GLU A 138 -9.51 -15.76 13.03
N LEU A 139 -9.90 -15.57 11.77
CA LEU A 139 -9.10 -16.02 10.64
C LEU A 139 -7.77 -15.25 10.54
N LEU A 140 -7.79 -13.91 10.66
CA LEU A 140 -6.58 -13.08 10.70
C LEU A 140 -5.64 -13.51 11.83
N TYR A 141 -6.18 -13.73 13.02
CA TYR A 141 -5.39 -14.12 14.19
C TYR A 141 -4.79 -15.51 14.04
N ALA A 142 -5.58 -16.46 13.53
CA ALA A 142 -5.14 -17.85 13.38
C ALA A 142 -4.07 -18.04 12.28
N THR A 143 -4.17 -17.26 11.20
CA THR A 143 -3.42 -17.53 9.96
C THR A 143 -2.37 -16.47 9.62
N GLY A 144 -2.50 -15.26 10.16
CA GLY A 144 -1.62 -14.13 9.85
C GLY A 144 -1.67 -13.68 8.39
N ILE A 145 -2.75 -13.98 7.65
CA ILE A 145 -2.93 -13.50 6.28
C ILE A 145 -3.08 -11.99 6.22
N ARG A 146 -2.74 -11.40 5.08
CA ARG A 146 -2.91 -9.97 4.87
C ARG A 146 -4.39 -9.61 4.73
N VAL A 147 -4.76 -8.38 5.09
CA VAL A 147 -6.15 -7.91 4.96
C VAL A 147 -6.63 -8.00 3.50
N SER A 148 -5.78 -7.72 2.52
CA SER A 148 -6.09 -7.87 1.10
C SER A 148 -6.39 -9.32 0.71
N GLU A 149 -5.66 -10.28 1.25
CA GLU A 149 -5.89 -11.71 1.03
C GLU A 149 -7.21 -12.15 1.69
N LEU A 150 -7.49 -11.68 2.90
CA LEU A 150 -8.76 -11.95 3.56
C LEU A 150 -9.97 -11.46 2.74
N ILE A 151 -9.89 -10.22 2.21
CA ILE A 151 -10.99 -9.62 1.43
C ILE A 151 -11.21 -10.35 0.10
N SER A 152 -10.15 -10.87 -0.52
CA SER A 152 -10.21 -11.62 -1.78
C SER A 152 -10.49 -13.11 -1.61
N LEU A 153 -10.49 -13.64 -0.37
CA LEU A 153 -10.68 -15.06 -0.09
C LEU A 153 -12.07 -15.52 -0.53
N LYS A 154 -12.12 -16.61 -1.30
CA LYS A 154 -13.35 -17.23 -1.78
C LYS A 154 -13.62 -18.52 -1.00
N LEU A 155 -14.86 -19.00 -1.03
CA LEU A 155 -15.22 -20.29 -0.42
C LEU A 155 -14.45 -21.47 -1.03
N THR A 156 -14.10 -21.38 -2.31
CA THR A 156 -13.27 -22.37 -3.03
C THR A 156 -11.85 -22.46 -2.50
N ASP A 157 -11.38 -21.41 -1.82
CA ASP A 157 -10.02 -21.36 -1.27
C ASP A 157 -9.96 -21.93 0.16
N VAL A 158 -11.11 -22.36 0.69
CA VAL A 158 -11.24 -22.89 2.05
C VAL A 158 -11.56 -24.38 2.00
N ASN A 159 -10.67 -25.19 2.53
CA ASN A 159 -10.91 -26.61 2.71
C ASN A 159 -11.32 -26.89 4.17
N PHE A 160 -12.61 -27.10 4.38
CA PHE A 160 -13.17 -27.35 5.71
C PHE A 160 -12.84 -28.75 6.24
N ASP A 161 -12.60 -29.73 5.39
CA ASP A 161 -12.29 -31.09 5.82
C ASP A 161 -10.88 -31.17 6.39
N THR A 162 -9.92 -30.62 5.69
CA THR A 162 -8.51 -30.60 6.10
C THR A 162 -8.15 -29.42 7.02
N GLY A 163 -9.01 -28.40 7.11
CA GLY A 163 -8.78 -27.21 7.95
C GLY A 163 -7.72 -26.26 7.42
N TYR A 164 -7.59 -26.13 6.10
CA TYR A 164 -6.63 -25.23 5.44
C TYR A 164 -7.32 -24.17 4.61
N ILE A 165 -6.67 -23.02 4.48
CA ILE A 165 -6.99 -22.02 3.47
C ILE A 165 -5.84 -21.92 2.46
N THR A 166 -6.20 -21.63 1.22
CA THR A 166 -5.25 -21.36 0.13
C THR A 166 -5.20 -19.86 -0.14
N CYS A 167 -4.04 -19.24 0.00
CA CYS A 167 -3.81 -17.86 -0.36
C CYS A 167 -2.93 -17.80 -1.60
N VAL A 168 -3.39 -17.06 -2.61
CA VAL A 168 -2.63 -16.81 -3.84
C VAL A 168 -2.12 -15.37 -3.78
N ASP A 169 -0.82 -15.19 -3.73
CA ASP A 169 -0.13 -13.92 -3.98
C ASP A 169 0.31 -13.91 -5.45
N SER A 170 0.61 -12.75 -6.02
CA SER A 170 0.89 -12.53 -7.45
C SER A 170 1.76 -13.61 -8.14
N HIS A 171 2.54 -14.38 -7.38
CA HIS A 171 3.43 -15.41 -7.94
C HIS A 171 3.54 -16.70 -7.11
N LYS A 172 2.85 -16.81 -5.98
CA LYS A 172 2.98 -17.98 -5.09
C LYS A 172 1.65 -18.32 -4.43
N GLU A 173 1.29 -19.58 -4.53
CA GLU A 173 0.23 -20.20 -3.75
C GLU A 173 0.82 -20.73 -2.44
N ARG A 174 0.11 -20.50 -1.33
CA ARG A 174 0.47 -21.05 -0.03
C ARG A 174 -0.76 -21.56 0.71
N MET A 175 -0.64 -22.73 1.29
CA MET A 175 -1.65 -23.34 2.16
C MET A 175 -1.33 -22.99 3.62
N ILE A 176 -2.32 -22.51 4.34
CA ILE A 176 -2.18 -22.08 5.74
C ILE A 176 -3.21 -22.83 6.59
N PRO A 177 -2.82 -23.52 7.68
CA PRO A 177 -3.75 -24.18 8.55
C PRO A 177 -4.58 -23.19 9.36
N MET A 178 -5.88 -23.48 9.52
CA MET A 178 -6.78 -22.76 10.41
C MET A 178 -6.82 -23.43 11.77
N THR A 179 -6.99 -22.64 12.84
CA THR A 179 -7.35 -23.19 14.14
C THR A 179 -8.81 -23.69 14.13
N PRO A 180 -9.18 -24.63 15.02
CA PRO A 180 -10.57 -25.05 15.16
C PRO A 180 -11.53 -23.87 15.43
N VAL A 181 -11.11 -22.90 16.23
CA VAL A 181 -11.91 -21.70 16.55
C VAL A 181 -12.18 -20.85 15.30
N ALA A 182 -11.16 -20.62 14.48
CA ALA A 182 -11.33 -19.87 13.22
C ALA A 182 -12.23 -20.61 12.23
N LYS A 183 -12.06 -21.94 12.12
CA LYS A 183 -12.91 -22.80 11.30
C LYS A 183 -14.38 -22.71 11.75
N ASP A 184 -14.66 -22.87 13.05
CA ASP A 184 -16.02 -22.82 13.59
C ASP A 184 -16.66 -21.43 13.38
N ALA A 185 -15.91 -20.35 13.60
CA ALA A 185 -16.39 -19.00 13.34
C ALA A 185 -16.77 -18.79 11.87
N LEU A 186 -15.95 -19.29 10.94
CA LEU A 186 -16.19 -19.21 9.50
C LEU A 186 -17.41 -20.05 9.08
N VAL A 187 -17.54 -21.28 9.59
CA VAL A 187 -18.71 -22.16 9.34
C VAL A 187 -20.01 -21.52 9.84
N ARG A 188 -19.99 -20.89 11.02
CA ARG A 188 -21.16 -20.16 11.57
C ARG A 188 -21.56 -18.99 10.67
N TYR A 189 -20.61 -18.23 10.20
CA TYR A 189 -20.88 -17.09 9.28
C TYR A 189 -21.46 -17.55 7.93
N ILE A 190 -20.99 -18.67 7.38
CA ILE A 190 -21.45 -19.16 6.06
C ILE A 190 -22.85 -19.76 6.13
N ARG A 191 -23.29 -20.28 7.29
CA ARG A 191 -24.61 -20.89 7.48
C ARG A 191 -25.74 -19.90 7.68
N GLU A 192 -25.44 -18.65 8.03
CA GLU A 192 -26.39 -17.56 8.21
C GLU A 192 -26.69 -16.80 6.92
#